data_8016e64189751717bbcd3dc5b25a014f
#
_entry.id   8016e64189751717bbcd3dc5b25a014f
#
_cell.length_a   1.000
_cell.length_b   1.000
_cell.length_c   1.000
_cell.angle_alpha   90.00
_cell.angle_beta   90.00
_cell.angle_gamma   90.00
#
_symmetry.space_group_name_H-M   'P 1'
#
loop_
_entity.id
_entity.type
_entity.pdbx_description
1 polymer ?
#
loop_
_entity_poly.entity_id
_entity_poly.type
_entity_poly.pdbx_seq_one_letter_code
_entity_poly.pdbx_strand_id
1 'polypeptide(L)'
;MQKLQNLQNSFDLLAFLKAQNLLDSAPSLWWENAGSFEVVVGAILTQNTNWNNVKTSLKSLANLDLLNLPNLANCDIFILQGAIKSSGFFRQKALRLQNLAKNIISDFGDFEGFKEGVSREWLLNQKGVGKESADSILNYACLREAMVVDKYTQRLLAEMGFEFYEYDDLAGFLVRGIDENYDKVAKLYGREIALFEVYARFHGKIVEFSKVHKFKKREF
;
A
#
# COMPACT_ATOMS: atom_id res chain seq x y z
N MET A 1 -13.37 -0.71 -23.00
CA MET A 1 -13.93 -1.90 -22.34
C MET A 1 -13.51 -3.21 -23.01
N GLN A 2 -13.66 -3.41 -24.32
CA GLN A 2 -13.18 -4.64 -25.00
C GLN A 2 -11.70 -5.00 -24.76
N LYS A 3 -10.82 -4.00 -24.55
CA LYS A 3 -9.40 -4.25 -24.30
C LYS A 3 -9.10 -4.95 -22.96
N LEU A 4 -9.82 -4.64 -21.89
CA LEU A 4 -9.60 -5.29 -20.58
C LEU A 4 -10.04 -6.75 -20.58
N GLN A 5 -11.12 -7.09 -21.27
CA GLN A 5 -11.65 -8.46 -21.34
C GLN A 5 -10.76 -9.43 -22.16
N ASN A 6 -9.81 -8.90 -22.91
CA ASN A 6 -8.87 -9.70 -23.70
C ASN A 6 -7.55 -9.99 -22.97
N LEU A 7 -7.35 -9.42 -21.76
CA LEU A 7 -6.16 -9.66 -20.96
C LEU A 7 -6.26 -11.04 -20.28
N GLN A 8 -5.20 -11.84 -20.39
CA GLN A 8 -5.22 -13.24 -19.96
C GLN A 8 -4.62 -13.44 -18.55
N ASN A 9 -3.74 -12.54 -18.14
CA ASN A 9 -3.00 -12.64 -16.88
C ASN A 9 -2.61 -11.25 -16.34
N SER A 10 -1.97 -11.23 -15.20
CA SER A 10 -1.56 -9.97 -14.55
C SER A 10 -0.42 -9.25 -15.26
N PHE A 11 0.44 -9.95 -15.99
CA PHE A 11 1.47 -9.31 -16.83
C PHE A 11 0.83 -8.50 -17.98
N ASP A 12 -0.17 -9.04 -18.64
CA ASP A 12 -0.90 -8.33 -19.70
C ASP A 12 -1.55 -7.05 -19.12
N LEU A 13 -2.11 -7.15 -17.90
CA LEU A 13 -2.66 -6.00 -17.20
C LEU A 13 -1.58 -4.97 -16.87
N LEU A 14 -0.42 -5.40 -16.36
CA LEU A 14 0.70 -4.50 -16.08
C LEU A 14 1.16 -3.77 -17.35
N ALA A 15 1.32 -4.49 -18.44
CA ALA A 15 1.72 -3.93 -19.73
C ALA A 15 0.69 -2.92 -20.26
N PHE A 16 -0.59 -3.28 -20.19
CA PHE A 16 -1.69 -2.38 -20.53
C PHE A 16 -1.67 -1.09 -19.70
N LEU A 17 -1.57 -1.20 -18.37
CA LEU A 17 -1.56 -0.04 -17.47
C LEU A 17 -0.30 0.80 -17.63
N LYS A 18 0.85 0.18 -17.89
CA LYS A 18 2.11 0.92 -18.13
C LYS A 18 2.00 1.79 -19.37
N ALA A 19 1.36 1.31 -20.42
CA ALA A 19 1.14 2.08 -21.66
C ALA A 19 0.22 3.29 -21.49
N GLN A 20 -0.49 3.42 -20.34
CA GLN A 20 -1.33 4.59 -20.06
C GLN A 20 -0.57 5.77 -19.44
N ASN A 21 0.72 5.64 -19.11
CA ASN A 21 1.58 6.68 -18.52
C ASN A 21 1.04 7.29 -17.21
N LEU A 22 0.33 6.49 -16.42
CA LEU A 22 -0.40 6.94 -15.23
C LEU A 22 0.46 7.46 -14.08
N LEU A 23 1.76 7.11 -14.07
CA LEU A 23 2.69 7.46 -12.99
C LEU A 23 3.82 8.40 -13.43
N ASP A 24 3.66 9.11 -14.55
CA ASP A 24 4.73 9.98 -15.08
C ASP A 24 5.08 11.14 -14.15
N SER A 25 4.09 11.64 -13.40
CA SER A 25 4.26 12.71 -12.40
C SER A 25 4.25 12.22 -10.95
N ALA A 26 4.17 10.91 -10.73
CA ALA A 26 4.14 10.33 -9.40
C ALA A 26 5.56 10.08 -8.86
N PRO A 27 5.75 9.97 -7.53
CA PRO A 27 6.99 9.45 -6.95
C PRO A 27 7.39 8.10 -7.55
N SER A 28 8.70 7.78 -7.52
CA SER A 28 9.25 6.57 -8.16
C SER A 28 8.51 5.28 -7.78
N LEU A 29 8.10 5.15 -6.53
CA LEU A 29 7.32 4.02 -6.01
C LEU A 29 5.82 4.35 -5.85
N TRP A 30 5.34 5.45 -6.42
CA TRP A 30 3.96 5.94 -6.32
C TRP A 30 3.58 6.49 -4.93
N TRP A 31 3.88 5.78 -3.83
CA TRP A 31 3.62 6.28 -2.48
C TRP A 31 4.67 7.32 -2.09
N GLU A 32 4.22 8.51 -1.65
CA GLU A 32 5.09 9.58 -1.17
C GLU A 32 5.91 9.08 0.03
N ASN A 33 7.20 9.48 0.10
CA ASN A 33 8.12 9.11 1.18
C ASN A 33 8.29 7.59 1.39
N ALA A 34 8.17 6.78 0.31
CA ALA A 34 8.45 5.35 0.38
C ALA A 34 9.83 5.08 1.02
N GLY A 35 9.93 4.01 1.82
CA GLY A 35 11.12 3.67 2.60
C GLY A 35 11.19 4.35 3.97
N SER A 36 10.18 5.14 4.36
CA SER A 36 10.17 5.87 5.64
C SER A 36 9.10 5.35 6.61
N PHE A 37 9.24 5.73 7.90
CA PHE A 37 8.25 5.44 8.92
C PHE A 37 6.90 6.15 8.67
N GLU A 38 6.90 7.26 7.93
CA GLU A 38 5.66 7.92 7.50
C GLU A 38 4.72 6.98 6.75
N VAL A 39 5.25 6.06 5.94
CA VAL A 39 4.44 5.08 5.21
C VAL A 39 3.75 4.11 6.16
N VAL A 40 4.41 3.68 7.24
CA VAL A 40 3.78 2.84 8.28
C VAL A 40 2.57 3.56 8.89
N VAL A 41 2.75 4.84 9.23
CA VAL A 41 1.68 5.70 9.74
C VAL A 41 0.57 5.86 8.70
N GLY A 42 0.93 6.17 7.45
CA GLY A 42 0.00 6.32 6.33
C GLY A 42 -0.86 5.08 6.09
N ALA A 43 -0.28 3.88 6.15
CA ALA A 43 -0.99 2.62 5.96
C ALA A 43 -2.11 2.40 7.00
N ILE A 44 -1.90 2.84 8.24
CA ILE A 44 -2.94 2.80 9.27
C ILE A 44 -3.98 3.91 9.07
N LEU A 45 -3.54 5.11 8.69
CA LEU A 45 -4.45 6.24 8.51
C LEU A 45 -5.36 6.08 7.28
N THR A 46 -4.93 5.35 6.25
CA THR A 46 -5.69 5.14 5.01
C THR A 46 -6.90 4.22 5.19
N GLN A 47 -6.94 3.41 6.25
CA GLN A 47 -8.04 2.49 6.52
C GLN A 47 -9.39 3.22 6.56
N ASN A 48 -10.28 2.93 5.60
CA ASN A 48 -11.60 3.58 5.44
C ASN A 48 -11.54 5.12 5.44
N THR A 49 -10.51 5.68 4.81
CA THR A 49 -10.29 7.14 4.77
C THR A 49 -9.86 7.57 3.38
N ASN A 50 -10.34 8.72 2.94
CA ASN A 50 -9.90 9.28 1.69
C ASN A 50 -8.47 9.87 1.82
N TRP A 51 -7.67 9.79 0.75
CA TRP A 51 -6.26 10.16 0.76
C TRP A 51 -6.01 11.63 1.14
N ASN A 52 -6.89 12.56 0.79
CA ASN A 52 -6.72 13.98 1.18
C ASN A 52 -6.78 14.16 2.70
N ASN A 53 -7.65 13.42 3.37
CA ASN A 53 -7.74 13.43 4.83
C ASN A 53 -6.51 12.80 5.48
N VAL A 54 -5.93 11.75 4.85
CA VAL A 54 -4.67 11.15 5.28
C VAL A 54 -3.54 12.17 5.18
N LYS A 55 -3.41 12.84 4.02
CA LYS A 55 -2.38 13.91 3.84
C LYS A 55 -2.51 15.03 4.87
N THR A 56 -3.74 15.45 5.19
CA THR A 56 -3.98 16.45 6.25
C THR A 56 -3.46 15.97 7.60
N SER A 57 -3.72 14.69 7.95
CA SER A 57 -3.23 14.09 9.19
C SER A 57 -1.70 13.96 9.20
N LEU A 58 -1.09 13.49 8.10
CA LEU A 58 0.37 13.37 7.97
C LEU A 58 1.06 14.72 8.12
N LYS A 59 0.52 15.76 7.49
CA LYS A 59 1.03 17.14 7.65
C LYS A 59 0.95 17.62 9.10
N SER A 60 -0.14 17.34 9.81
CA SER A 60 -0.28 17.68 11.22
C SER A 60 0.74 16.94 12.09
N LEU A 61 0.97 15.65 11.83
CA LEU A 61 1.97 14.84 12.51
C LEU A 61 3.40 15.34 12.23
N ALA A 62 3.71 15.71 10.99
CA ALA A 62 5.01 16.28 10.62
C ALA A 62 5.29 17.58 11.38
N ASN A 63 4.31 18.47 11.48
CA ASN A 63 4.45 19.74 12.22
C ASN A 63 4.70 19.55 13.72
N LEU A 64 4.34 18.40 14.28
CA LEU A 64 4.54 18.01 15.69
C LEU A 64 5.74 17.08 15.88
N ASP A 65 6.52 16.82 14.83
CA ASP A 65 7.61 15.82 14.81
C ASP A 65 7.17 14.42 15.26
N LEU A 66 5.94 14.04 14.92
CA LEU A 66 5.34 12.73 15.25
C LEU A 66 5.43 11.70 14.09
N LEU A 67 6.09 12.03 12.97
CA LEU A 67 6.48 11.05 11.95
C LEU A 67 7.83 10.41 12.26
N ASN A 68 8.30 10.56 13.49
CA ASN A 68 9.47 9.95 14.07
C ASN A 68 9.02 8.82 15.02
N LEU A 69 9.59 7.63 14.88
CA LEU A 69 9.17 6.44 15.61
C LEU A 69 9.22 6.60 17.14
N PRO A 70 10.32 7.05 17.78
CA PRO A 70 10.38 7.31 19.22
C PRO A 70 9.37 8.37 19.68
N ASN A 71 9.22 9.45 18.93
CA ASN A 71 8.32 10.53 19.32
C ASN A 71 6.85 10.07 19.28
N LEU A 72 6.46 9.34 18.25
CA LEU A 72 5.09 8.81 18.15
C LEU A 72 4.78 7.79 19.23
N ALA A 73 5.74 6.93 19.59
CA ALA A 73 5.59 5.93 20.64
C ALA A 73 5.35 6.55 22.02
N ASN A 74 5.96 7.74 22.29
CA ASN A 74 5.99 8.37 23.60
C ASN A 74 5.11 9.62 23.70
N CYS A 75 4.43 10.06 22.62
CA CYS A 75 3.61 11.27 22.66
C CYS A 75 2.37 11.09 23.56
N ASP A 76 1.83 12.21 24.02
CA ASP A 76 0.52 12.23 24.66
C ASP A 76 -0.56 11.76 23.67
N ILE A 77 -1.40 10.82 24.11
CA ILE A 77 -2.42 10.23 23.25
C ILE A 77 -3.45 11.25 22.75
N PHE A 78 -3.76 12.29 23.54
CA PHE A 78 -4.72 13.32 23.13
C PHE A 78 -4.13 14.25 22.07
N ILE A 79 -2.81 14.51 22.11
CA ILE A 79 -2.09 15.23 21.04
C ILE A 79 -2.15 14.42 19.76
N LEU A 80 -1.84 13.11 19.81
CA LEU A 80 -1.90 12.23 18.65
C LEU A 80 -3.32 12.18 18.06
N GLN A 81 -4.34 12.02 18.90
CA GLN A 81 -5.74 12.03 18.46
C GLN A 81 -6.13 13.35 17.78
N GLY A 82 -5.69 14.48 18.31
CA GLY A 82 -5.91 15.80 17.72
C GLY A 82 -5.27 15.91 16.33
N ALA A 83 -4.02 15.49 16.20
CA ALA A 83 -3.25 15.55 14.95
C ALA A 83 -3.87 14.72 13.81
N ILE A 84 -4.47 13.56 14.12
CA ILE A 84 -5.02 12.65 13.10
C ILE A 84 -6.55 12.72 13.00
N LYS A 85 -7.21 13.73 13.55
CA LYS A 85 -8.68 13.84 13.59
C LYS A 85 -9.32 13.77 12.19
N SER A 86 -8.68 14.33 11.19
CA SER A 86 -9.16 14.31 9.80
C SER A 86 -9.23 12.91 9.19
N SER A 87 -8.45 11.93 9.70
CA SER A 87 -8.43 10.57 9.16
C SER A 87 -9.65 9.71 9.56
N GLY A 88 -10.57 10.22 10.38
CA GLY A 88 -11.70 9.45 10.92
C GLY A 88 -11.25 8.34 11.88
N PHE A 89 -12.16 7.82 12.71
CA PHE A 89 -11.85 6.80 13.72
C PHE A 89 -10.57 7.11 14.53
N PHE A 90 -10.27 8.38 14.69
CA PHE A 90 -8.98 8.89 15.17
C PHE A 90 -8.59 8.35 16.56
N ARG A 91 -9.54 8.11 17.45
CA ARG A 91 -9.26 7.54 18.79
C ARG A 91 -8.68 6.12 18.67
N GLN A 92 -9.28 5.29 17.83
CA GLN A 92 -8.80 3.92 17.61
C GLN A 92 -7.49 3.90 16.84
N LYS A 93 -7.37 4.74 15.79
CA LYS A 93 -6.15 4.84 14.99
C LYS A 93 -4.97 5.35 15.82
N ALA A 94 -5.17 6.34 16.70
CA ALA A 94 -4.11 6.82 17.59
C ALA A 94 -3.58 5.70 18.50
N LEU A 95 -4.47 4.94 19.14
CA LEU A 95 -4.06 3.80 19.97
C LEU A 95 -3.33 2.74 19.17
N ARG A 96 -3.80 2.42 17.95
CA ARG A 96 -3.13 1.44 17.06
C ARG A 96 -1.74 1.92 16.67
N LEU A 97 -1.60 3.16 16.25
CA LEU A 97 -0.33 3.77 15.86
C LEU A 97 0.67 3.79 17.02
N GLN A 98 0.23 4.23 18.19
CA GLN A 98 1.12 4.31 19.36
C GLN A 98 1.56 2.91 19.81
N ASN A 99 0.65 1.93 19.85
CA ASN A 99 0.99 0.56 20.20
C ASN A 99 1.92 -0.07 19.16
N LEU A 100 1.64 0.13 17.86
CA LEU A 100 2.51 -0.37 16.80
C LEU A 100 3.93 0.22 16.92
N ALA A 101 4.04 1.53 17.18
CA ALA A 101 5.32 2.19 17.36
C ALA A 101 6.09 1.64 18.59
N LYS A 102 5.40 1.41 19.71
CA LYS A 102 6.00 0.80 20.91
C LYS A 102 6.48 -0.62 20.64
N ASN A 103 5.68 -1.43 19.95
CA ASN A 103 6.04 -2.80 19.61
C ASN A 103 7.21 -2.86 18.62
N ILE A 104 7.29 -1.93 17.65
CA ILE A 104 8.45 -1.81 16.76
C ILE A 104 9.72 -1.54 17.56
N ILE A 105 9.69 -0.60 18.51
CA ILE A 105 10.86 -0.29 19.36
C ILE A 105 11.23 -1.50 20.23
N SER A 106 10.24 -2.15 20.85
CA SER A 106 10.44 -3.31 21.72
C SER A 106 11.11 -4.48 21.01
N ASP A 107 10.64 -4.79 19.80
CA ASP A 107 10.99 -6.04 19.12
C ASP A 107 12.14 -5.87 18.11
N PHE A 108 12.35 -4.66 17.59
CA PHE A 108 13.36 -4.38 16.56
C PHE A 108 14.35 -3.26 16.93
N GLY A 109 14.12 -2.56 18.04
CA GLY A 109 14.97 -1.45 18.49
C GLY A 109 14.69 -0.12 17.80
N ASP A 110 14.73 -0.09 16.48
CA ASP A 110 14.48 1.11 15.67
C ASP A 110 13.77 0.79 14.34
N PHE A 111 13.59 1.81 13.50
CA PHE A 111 12.92 1.62 12.23
C PHE A 111 13.76 0.85 11.20
N GLU A 112 15.08 0.95 11.22
CA GLU A 112 15.94 0.20 10.31
C GLU A 112 15.93 -1.30 10.69
N GLY A 113 16.06 -1.63 11.97
CA GLY A 113 15.89 -3.00 12.45
C GLY A 113 14.51 -3.58 12.12
N PHE A 114 13.46 -2.74 12.20
CA PHE A 114 12.12 -3.14 11.76
C PHE A 114 12.07 -3.44 10.26
N LYS A 115 12.61 -2.58 9.40
CA LYS A 115 12.63 -2.81 7.94
C LYS A 115 13.29 -4.12 7.56
N GLU A 116 14.39 -4.46 8.24
CA GLU A 116 15.15 -5.67 7.97
C GLU A 116 14.46 -6.93 8.53
N GLY A 117 13.92 -6.85 9.74
CA GLY A 117 13.48 -8.02 10.50
C GLY A 117 11.98 -8.32 10.48
N VAL A 118 11.13 -7.37 10.11
CA VAL A 118 9.67 -7.56 10.23
C VAL A 118 9.17 -8.66 9.30
N SER A 119 8.30 -9.53 9.82
CA SER A 119 7.56 -10.50 9.00
C SER A 119 6.11 -10.05 8.77
N ARG A 120 5.49 -10.58 7.71
CA ARG A 120 4.04 -10.39 7.47
C ARG A 120 3.20 -10.89 8.64
N GLU A 121 3.60 -12.02 9.21
CA GLU A 121 2.92 -12.61 10.36
C GLU A 121 3.00 -11.68 11.59
N TRP A 122 4.17 -11.11 11.89
CA TRP A 122 4.31 -10.14 12.96
C TRP A 122 3.38 -8.94 12.77
N LEU A 123 3.28 -8.40 11.56
CA LEU A 123 2.37 -7.30 11.24
C LEU A 123 0.90 -7.69 11.43
N LEU A 124 0.49 -8.87 10.97
CA LEU A 124 -0.88 -9.36 11.12
C LEU A 124 -1.27 -9.59 12.58
N ASN A 125 -0.31 -9.87 13.47
CA ASN A 125 -0.53 -9.98 14.91
C ASN A 125 -0.69 -8.61 15.60
N GLN A 126 -0.41 -7.49 14.90
CA GLN A 126 -0.62 -6.16 15.47
C GLN A 126 -2.11 -5.78 15.40
N LYS A 127 -2.64 -5.28 16.53
CA LYS A 127 -4.06 -4.91 16.62
C LYS A 127 -4.44 -3.85 15.58
N GLY A 128 -5.29 -4.23 14.65
CA GLY A 128 -5.82 -3.35 13.62
C GLY A 128 -4.96 -3.24 12.37
N VAL A 129 -3.97 -4.11 12.20
CA VAL A 129 -3.24 -4.30 10.95
C VAL A 129 -3.86 -5.50 10.22
N GLY A 130 -4.52 -5.23 9.10
CA GLY A 130 -5.03 -6.25 8.19
C GLY A 130 -4.05 -6.54 7.05
N LYS A 131 -4.38 -7.51 6.19
CA LYS A 131 -3.52 -7.97 5.08
C LYS A 131 -3.07 -6.81 4.16
N GLU A 132 -4.00 -5.95 3.74
CA GLU A 132 -3.71 -4.77 2.91
C GLU A 132 -2.70 -3.81 3.59
N SER A 133 -2.90 -3.52 4.89
CA SER A 133 -1.98 -2.64 5.63
C SER A 133 -0.62 -3.31 5.85
N ALA A 134 -0.58 -4.62 6.13
CA ALA A 134 0.65 -5.37 6.30
C ALA A 134 1.48 -5.37 5.00
N ASP A 135 0.85 -5.68 3.87
CA ASP A 135 1.54 -5.72 2.58
C ASP A 135 1.94 -4.31 2.10
N SER A 136 1.14 -3.27 2.42
CA SER A 136 1.53 -1.87 2.18
C SER A 136 2.77 -1.48 2.98
N ILE A 137 2.85 -1.85 4.25
CA ILE A 137 4.03 -1.60 5.09
C ILE A 137 5.24 -2.34 4.52
N LEU A 138 5.11 -3.63 4.22
CA LEU A 138 6.22 -4.42 3.66
C LEU A 138 6.71 -3.84 2.34
N ASN A 139 5.81 -3.52 1.41
CA ASN A 139 6.21 -3.05 0.10
C ASN A 139 6.73 -1.61 0.13
N TYR A 140 5.95 -0.67 0.68
CA TYR A 140 6.26 0.75 0.57
C TYR A 140 7.14 1.29 1.70
N ALA A 141 7.08 0.74 2.93
CA ALA A 141 7.93 1.19 4.02
C ALA A 141 9.22 0.37 4.13
N CYS A 142 9.14 -0.94 3.93
CA CYS A 142 10.30 -1.84 4.07
C CYS A 142 10.98 -2.16 2.73
N LEU A 143 10.43 -1.73 1.59
CA LEU A 143 10.95 -1.97 0.23
C LEU A 143 11.13 -3.47 -0.05
N ARG A 144 10.16 -4.28 0.36
CA ARG A 144 10.17 -5.74 0.25
C ARG A 144 9.11 -6.24 -0.73
N GLU A 145 9.30 -7.45 -1.22
CA GLU A 145 8.42 -8.09 -2.18
C GLU A 145 7.07 -8.46 -1.54
N ALA A 146 6.11 -7.54 -1.62
CA ALA A 146 4.74 -7.76 -1.20
C ALA A 146 3.79 -7.08 -2.20
N MET A 147 2.88 -7.85 -2.79
CA MET A 147 1.90 -7.31 -3.72
C MET A 147 0.68 -6.81 -2.96
N VAL A 148 0.51 -5.50 -2.96
CA VAL A 148 -0.66 -4.86 -2.35
C VAL A 148 -1.86 -4.99 -3.27
N VAL A 149 -2.97 -5.43 -2.73
CA VAL A 149 -4.26 -5.46 -3.41
C VAL A 149 -5.33 -4.78 -2.56
N ASP A 150 -6.26 -4.14 -3.21
CA ASP A 150 -7.31 -3.34 -2.57
C ASP A 150 -8.65 -3.47 -3.32
N LYS A 151 -9.64 -2.69 -2.93
CA LYS A 151 -10.95 -2.67 -3.61
C LYS A 151 -10.87 -2.21 -5.07
N TYR A 152 -9.90 -1.37 -5.44
CA TYR A 152 -9.70 -0.98 -6.83
C TYR A 152 -9.18 -2.17 -7.65
N THR A 153 -8.23 -2.91 -7.10
CA THR A 153 -7.69 -4.14 -7.69
C THR A 153 -8.80 -5.16 -7.91
N GLN A 154 -9.61 -5.42 -6.88
CA GLN A 154 -10.73 -6.38 -6.97
C GLN A 154 -11.72 -5.99 -8.07
N ARG A 155 -12.12 -4.71 -8.14
CA ARG A 155 -13.05 -4.21 -9.15
C ARG A 155 -12.48 -4.30 -10.56
N LEU A 156 -11.21 -3.95 -10.73
CA LEU A 156 -10.56 -4.00 -12.04
C LEU A 156 -10.46 -5.43 -12.57
N LEU A 157 -10.04 -6.38 -11.73
CA LEU A 157 -9.96 -7.78 -12.11
C LEU A 157 -11.36 -8.39 -12.39
N ALA A 158 -12.37 -7.99 -11.63
CA ALA A 158 -13.75 -8.40 -11.91
C ALA A 158 -14.23 -7.92 -13.30
N GLU A 159 -13.83 -6.74 -13.78
CA GLU A 159 -14.13 -6.30 -15.15
C GLU A 159 -13.39 -7.12 -16.23
N MET A 160 -12.23 -7.67 -15.88
CA MET A 160 -11.50 -8.62 -16.74
C MET A 160 -12.13 -10.02 -16.74
N GLY A 161 -13.09 -10.30 -15.85
CA GLY A 161 -13.74 -11.61 -15.71
C GLY A 161 -13.11 -12.50 -14.64
N PHE A 162 -12.19 -11.97 -13.81
CA PHE A 162 -11.60 -12.68 -12.69
C PHE A 162 -12.27 -12.26 -11.38
N GLU A 163 -12.80 -13.21 -10.64
CA GLU A 163 -13.45 -12.97 -9.35
C GLU A 163 -12.68 -13.68 -8.25
N PHE A 164 -12.32 -12.93 -7.20
CA PHE A 164 -11.61 -13.42 -6.03
C PHE A 164 -12.35 -12.99 -4.77
N TYR A 165 -12.50 -13.92 -3.82
CA TYR A 165 -13.14 -13.66 -2.55
C TYR A 165 -12.12 -13.42 -1.44
N GLU A 166 -10.94 -14.06 -1.54
CA GLU A 166 -9.89 -13.93 -0.56
C GLU A 166 -8.78 -13.00 -1.04
N TYR A 167 -8.26 -12.20 -0.11
CA TYR A 167 -7.16 -11.25 -0.37
C TYR A 167 -5.92 -11.95 -0.93
N ASP A 168 -5.52 -13.07 -0.33
CA ASP A 168 -4.29 -13.77 -0.70
C ASP A 168 -4.39 -14.43 -2.08
N ASP A 169 -5.58 -14.88 -2.48
CA ASP A 169 -5.82 -15.43 -3.82
C ASP A 169 -5.68 -14.33 -4.88
N LEU A 170 -6.23 -13.16 -4.59
CA LEU A 170 -6.13 -11.98 -5.46
C LEU A 170 -4.69 -11.52 -5.61
N ALA A 171 -3.94 -11.39 -4.50
CA ALA A 171 -2.53 -11.05 -4.51
C ALA A 171 -1.70 -12.11 -5.25
N GLY A 172 -1.94 -13.39 -4.96
CA GLY A 172 -1.28 -14.52 -5.61
C GLY A 172 -1.49 -14.58 -7.12
N PHE A 173 -2.68 -14.22 -7.62
CA PHE A 173 -2.92 -14.11 -9.05
C PHE A 173 -2.04 -13.03 -9.70
N LEU A 174 -1.91 -11.86 -9.05
CA LEU A 174 -1.07 -10.78 -9.58
C LEU A 174 0.41 -11.14 -9.56
N VAL A 175 0.88 -11.74 -8.46
CA VAL A 175 2.27 -12.20 -8.30
C VAL A 175 2.61 -13.24 -9.38
N ARG A 176 1.80 -14.29 -9.52
CA ARG A 176 2.06 -15.40 -10.46
C ARG A 176 2.27 -14.91 -11.88
N GLY A 177 1.41 -14.05 -12.41
CA GLY A 177 1.56 -13.60 -13.79
C GLY A 177 2.77 -12.69 -14.01
N ILE A 178 3.27 -12.02 -12.97
CA ILE A 178 4.54 -11.27 -13.00
C ILE A 178 5.72 -12.26 -13.00
N ASP A 179 5.73 -13.22 -12.08
CA ASP A 179 6.82 -14.20 -11.92
C ASP A 179 6.99 -15.06 -13.18
N GLU A 180 5.88 -15.57 -13.74
CA GLU A 180 5.89 -16.35 -14.99
C GLU A 180 6.38 -15.55 -16.21
N ASN A 181 6.41 -14.22 -16.13
CA ASN A 181 6.80 -13.33 -17.21
C ASN A 181 7.94 -12.38 -16.82
N TYR A 182 8.74 -12.71 -15.81
CA TYR A 182 9.76 -11.80 -15.24
C TYR A 182 10.72 -11.24 -16.29
N ASP A 183 11.21 -12.07 -17.23
CA ASP A 183 12.06 -11.62 -18.33
C ASP A 183 11.39 -10.56 -19.23
N LYS A 184 10.08 -10.64 -19.37
CA LYS A 184 9.30 -9.65 -20.13
C LYS A 184 9.08 -8.38 -19.33
N VAL A 185 9.05 -8.45 -17.99
CA VAL A 185 8.91 -7.28 -17.12
C VAL A 185 10.12 -6.36 -17.27
N ALA A 186 11.36 -6.89 -17.23
CA ALA A 186 12.57 -6.10 -17.44
C ALA A 186 12.56 -5.41 -18.81
N LYS A 187 12.17 -6.13 -19.87
CA LYS A 187 12.01 -5.57 -21.23
C LYS A 187 10.94 -4.47 -21.26
N LEU A 188 9.81 -4.69 -20.59
CA LEU A 188 8.72 -3.72 -20.50
C LEU A 188 9.16 -2.41 -19.84
N TYR A 189 10.05 -2.48 -18.84
CA TYR A 189 10.60 -1.30 -18.16
C TYR A 189 11.85 -0.73 -18.85
N GLY A 190 12.47 -1.46 -19.79
CA GLY A 190 13.70 -1.05 -20.47
C GLY A 190 14.92 -1.04 -19.56
N ARG A 191 14.87 -1.69 -18.40
CA ARG A 191 15.95 -1.81 -17.40
C ARG A 191 15.69 -2.99 -16.48
N GLU A 192 16.72 -3.40 -15.76
CA GLU A 192 16.51 -4.24 -14.58
C GLU A 192 15.68 -3.49 -13.54
N ILE A 193 14.75 -4.19 -12.91
CA ILE A 193 13.81 -3.63 -11.93
C ILE A 193 13.56 -4.66 -10.84
N ALA A 194 13.70 -4.25 -9.58
CA ALA A 194 13.43 -5.12 -8.44
C ALA A 194 11.93 -5.44 -8.32
N LEU A 195 11.58 -6.62 -7.87
CA LEU A 195 10.17 -7.06 -7.77
C LEU A 195 9.35 -6.14 -6.84
N PHE A 196 9.92 -5.68 -5.73
CA PHE A 196 9.21 -4.74 -4.86
C PHE A 196 8.81 -3.46 -5.60
N GLU A 197 9.68 -2.95 -6.47
CA GLU A 197 9.37 -1.77 -7.29
C GLU A 197 8.29 -2.09 -8.34
N VAL A 198 8.35 -3.26 -8.96
CA VAL A 198 7.30 -3.71 -9.89
C VAL A 198 5.94 -3.72 -9.18
N TYR A 199 5.86 -4.33 -8.00
CA TYR A 199 4.62 -4.45 -7.23
C TYR A 199 4.11 -3.10 -6.76
N ALA A 200 4.99 -2.23 -6.24
CA ALA A 200 4.63 -0.86 -5.85
C ALA A 200 4.02 -0.08 -7.04
N ARG A 201 4.70 -0.09 -8.17
CA ARG A 201 4.25 0.62 -9.37
C ARG A 201 3.02 -0.03 -10.00
N PHE A 202 2.87 -1.34 -9.90
CA PHE A 202 1.69 -2.04 -10.41
C PHE A 202 0.45 -1.66 -9.61
N HIS A 203 0.52 -1.73 -8.28
CA HIS A 203 -0.56 -1.27 -7.41
C HIS A 203 -0.89 0.20 -7.66
N GLY A 204 0.10 1.08 -7.71
CA GLY A 204 -0.11 2.49 -8.03
C GLY A 204 -0.84 2.72 -9.36
N LYS A 205 -0.45 1.99 -10.41
CA LYS A 205 -1.13 2.07 -11.72
C LYS A 205 -2.59 1.60 -11.66
N ILE A 206 -2.86 0.53 -10.92
CA ILE A 206 -4.23 0.04 -10.72
C ILE A 206 -5.08 1.12 -10.06
N VAL A 207 -4.57 1.74 -8.99
CA VAL A 207 -5.28 2.80 -8.26
C VAL A 207 -5.52 4.03 -9.15
N GLU A 208 -4.48 4.54 -9.83
CA GLU A 208 -4.62 5.72 -10.69
C GLU A 208 -5.54 5.47 -11.89
N PHE A 209 -5.43 4.32 -12.53
CA PHE A 209 -6.36 3.92 -13.59
C PHE A 209 -7.80 3.87 -13.07
N SER A 210 -8.00 3.30 -11.90
CA SER A 210 -9.31 3.12 -11.30
C SER A 210 -9.98 4.41 -10.86
N LYS A 211 -9.23 5.47 -10.59
CA LYS A 211 -9.78 6.80 -10.27
C LYS A 211 -10.45 7.47 -11.48
N VAL A 212 -9.97 7.20 -12.69
CA VAL A 212 -10.46 7.80 -13.93
C VAL A 212 -11.35 6.86 -14.73
N HIS A 213 -11.22 5.55 -14.51
CA HIS A 213 -12.00 4.52 -15.18
C HIS A 213 -13.41 4.41 -14.57
N LYS A 214 -14.45 4.44 -15.41
CA LYS A 214 -15.82 4.22 -14.96
C LYS A 214 -16.13 2.73 -14.94
N PHE A 215 -16.04 2.12 -13.76
CA PHE A 215 -16.47 0.74 -13.57
C PHE A 215 -17.96 0.55 -13.84
N LYS A 216 -18.33 -0.59 -14.43
CA LYS A 216 -19.74 -0.97 -14.50
C LYS A 216 -20.29 -1.09 -13.08
N LYS A 217 -21.47 -0.52 -12.81
CA LYS A 217 -22.18 -0.79 -11.56
C LYS A 217 -22.50 -2.28 -11.52
N ARG A 218 -21.81 -3.04 -10.68
CA ARG A 218 -22.23 -4.36 -10.22
C ARG A 218 -22.79 -4.16 -8.82
N GLU A 219 -23.98 -4.65 -8.57
CA GLU A 219 -24.49 -4.81 -7.22
C GLU A 219 -23.74 -6.02 -6.62
N PHE A 220 -22.94 -5.76 -5.60
CA PHE A 220 -22.26 -6.76 -4.77
C PHE A 220 -23.08 -6.98 -3.51
#